data_0c7e9b83c7bc1da627cc4bb5207911e8
#
_entry.id   0c7e9b83c7bc1da627cc4bb5207911e8
#
_cell.length_a   1.000
_cell.length_b   1.000
_cell.length_c   1.000
_cell.angle_alpha   90.00
_cell.angle_beta   90.00
_cell.angle_gamma   90.00
#
_symmetry.space_group_name_H-M   'P 1'
#
loop_
_entity.id
_entity.type
_entity.pdbx_description
1 polymer ?
#
loop_
_entity_poly.entity_id
_entity_poly.type
_entity_poly.pdbx_seq_one_letter_code
_entity_poly.pdbx_strand_id
1 'polypeptide(L)'
;MRKKVVKSEPTVIKINIKEAEKPNKIKIVTIKKLSDYQTDLQKNRSNIIEILMNSNATPIRCRGGVGYACCFCAEQFPDPADLKKHTIESHDEKTKLNFMKGKDIRKFYAKLDITNLKCIICHSSIDTLEKLIDHLKIVHKKTMFTDIKNQVVPFKFDSERLACFICMNVYHKFKTLLEHMNIHYRNFICEVCDAGFVTRANLTQHAESHILGSFKCDHCPKIFDTARKKRSHEKCVHTHSDTLNKCGYCSEKFKDYRKKERHLIEVHGINNNLKCQACEKTFTNQREHTIHMKRLHLMDRRHNCTECNMTFFSSSDLKSHFVKHTGLRKFECEVCHKAYGRKKTLREHMRIHADDRRFKCEYCGQAFVQRCSWRGHMRAKHGEQV
;
A
#
# COMPACT_ATOMS: atom_id res chain seq x y z
N MET A 1 -25.93 -26.85 27.17
CA MET A 1 -24.47 -26.84 27.45
C MET A 1 -23.81 -25.78 26.57
N ARG A 2 -23.49 -24.60 27.11
CA ARG A 2 -22.84 -23.49 26.38
C ARG A 2 -21.34 -23.64 26.56
N LYS A 3 -20.59 -23.86 25.47
CA LYS A 3 -19.13 -23.89 25.48
C LYS A 3 -18.59 -22.46 25.70
N LYS A 4 -17.85 -22.27 26.79
CA LYS A 4 -17.09 -21.03 27.07
C LYS A 4 -15.91 -20.94 26.09
N VAL A 5 -15.91 -19.86 25.32
CA VAL A 5 -14.74 -19.46 24.52
C VAL A 5 -13.78 -18.73 25.45
N VAL A 6 -12.61 -19.30 25.67
CA VAL A 6 -11.52 -18.68 26.41
C VAL A 6 -10.89 -17.63 25.51
N LYS A 7 -11.02 -16.35 25.87
CA LYS A 7 -10.31 -15.24 25.25
C LYS A 7 -8.89 -15.20 25.82
N SER A 8 -7.88 -15.46 24.99
CA SER A 8 -6.49 -15.19 25.31
C SER A 8 -6.23 -13.69 25.27
N GLU A 9 -5.82 -13.12 26.40
CA GLU A 9 -5.38 -11.73 26.52
C GLU A 9 -4.05 -11.51 25.78
N PRO A 10 -3.82 -10.33 25.16
CA PRO A 10 -2.53 -10.01 24.58
C PRO A 10 -1.52 -9.69 25.67
N THR A 11 -0.54 -10.56 25.82
CA THR A 11 0.60 -10.38 26.75
C THR A 11 1.41 -9.15 26.31
N VAL A 12 1.30 -8.06 27.05
CA VAL A 12 2.18 -6.91 26.92
C VAL A 12 3.51 -7.25 27.58
N ILE A 13 4.51 -7.63 26.80
CA ILE A 13 5.88 -7.81 27.28
C ILE A 13 6.49 -6.42 27.51
N LYS A 14 6.56 -5.99 28.76
CA LYS A 14 7.39 -4.86 29.17
C LYS A 14 8.84 -5.31 29.17
N ILE A 15 9.60 -4.90 28.14
CA ILE A 15 11.04 -5.10 28.11
C ILE A 15 11.70 -3.97 28.90
N ASN A 16 12.29 -4.30 30.05
CA ASN A 16 13.15 -3.40 30.82
C ASN A 16 14.39 -3.05 29.98
N ILE A 17 14.53 -1.76 29.69
CA ILE A 17 15.70 -1.19 29.02
C ILE A 17 16.82 -1.09 30.08
N LYS A 18 17.76 -2.00 30.08
CA LYS A 18 19.08 -1.77 30.62
C LYS A 18 19.98 -1.24 29.50
N GLU A 19 20.87 -0.33 29.89
CA GLU A 19 21.74 0.53 29.11
C GLU A 19 22.44 -0.10 27.88
N ALA A 20 22.71 0.76 26.92
CA ALA A 20 23.23 0.54 25.60
C ALA A 20 24.46 -0.37 25.51
N GLU A 21 24.25 -1.60 25.11
CA GLU A 21 25.23 -2.39 24.35
C GLU A 21 24.79 -2.49 22.91
N LYS A 22 25.78 -2.52 21.99
CA LYS A 22 25.66 -2.48 20.52
C LYS A 22 24.43 -3.20 19.96
N PRO A 23 23.76 -2.69 18.90
CA PRO A 23 22.49 -3.23 18.41
C PRO A 23 22.65 -4.72 18.11
N ASN A 24 21.92 -5.55 18.85
CA ASN A 24 21.84 -6.98 18.63
C ASN A 24 21.43 -7.23 17.18
N LYS A 25 22.38 -7.76 16.39
CA LYS A 25 22.08 -8.31 15.07
C LYS A 25 21.03 -9.40 15.28
N ILE A 26 19.82 -9.18 14.78
CA ILE A 26 18.78 -10.21 14.72
C ILE A 26 19.42 -11.40 13.99
N LYS A 27 19.69 -12.48 14.70
CA LYS A 27 20.15 -13.73 14.10
C LYS A 27 18.97 -14.29 13.30
N ILE A 28 18.97 -14.02 11.99
CA ILE A 28 18.09 -14.72 11.06
C ILE A 28 18.65 -16.14 10.94
N VAL A 29 18.11 -17.04 11.75
CA VAL A 29 18.50 -18.45 11.71
C VAL A 29 17.88 -19.07 10.46
N THR A 30 18.66 -19.11 9.39
CA THR A 30 18.44 -20.11 8.35
C THR A 30 19.78 -20.72 8.02
N ILE A 31 19.95 -21.94 8.48
CA ILE A 31 21.17 -22.75 8.27
C ILE A 31 21.16 -23.30 6.84
N LYS A 32 21.37 -22.44 5.85
CA LYS A 32 22.02 -22.82 4.59
C LYS A 32 23.38 -22.13 4.58
N LYS A 33 24.43 -22.88 4.29
CA LYS A 33 25.78 -22.33 4.11
C LYS A 33 25.72 -21.23 3.05
N LEU A 34 26.56 -20.22 3.15
CA LEU A 34 26.57 -19.07 2.21
C LEU A 34 26.78 -19.53 0.75
N SER A 35 27.53 -20.61 0.54
CA SER A 35 27.73 -21.29 -0.75
C SER A 35 26.43 -21.82 -1.37
N ASP A 36 25.55 -22.43 -0.55
CA ASP A 36 24.30 -23.02 -1.04
C ASP A 36 23.31 -21.93 -1.47
N TYR A 37 23.29 -20.81 -0.74
CA TYR A 37 22.46 -19.67 -1.13
C TYR A 37 22.92 -19.01 -2.43
N GLN A 38 24.22 -18.90 -2.66
CA GLN A 38 24.75 -18.39 -3.95
C GLN A 38 24.40 -19.33 -5.11
N THR A 39 24.48 -20.63 -4.89
CA THR A 39 24.08 -21.65 -5.87
C THR A 39 22.57 -21.54 -6.19
N ASP A 40 21.70 -21.41 -5.18
CA ASP A 40 20.24 -21.21 -5.36
C ASP A 40 19.94 -19.93 -6.17
N LEU A 41 20.72 -18.86 -5.99
CA LEU A 41 20.54 -17.65 -6.80
C LEU A 41 20.91 -17.84 -8.26
N GLN A 42 21.98 -18.59 -8.56
CA GLN A 42 22.35 -18.92 -9.93
C GLN A 42 21.31 -19.84 -10.58
N LYS A 43 20.82 -20.85 -9.88
CA LYS A 43 19.70 -21.71 -10.32
C LYS A 43 18.44 -20.88 -10.66
N ASN A 44 18.06 -19.92 -9.81
CA ASN A 44 16.94 -19.00 -10.08
C ASN A 44 17.19 -18.18 -11.35
N ARG A 45 18.41 -17.71 -11.56
CA ARG A 45 18.77 -16.96 -12.77
C ARG A 45 18.61 -17.81 -14.03
N SER A 46 19.06 -19.06 -13.99
CA SER A 46 18.92 -20.01 -15.10
C SER A 46 17.43 -20.27 -15.37
N ASN A 47 16.65 -20.60 -14.36
CA ASN A 47 15.20 -20.83 -14.51
C ASN A 47 14.46 -19.66 -15.15
N ILE A 48 14.77 -18.42 -14.74
CA ILE A 48 14.13 -17.23 -15.31
C ILE A 48 14.45 -17.12 -16.82
N ILE A 49 15.69 -17.37 -17.21
CA ILE A 49 16.11 -17.31 -18.61
C ILE A 49 15.43 -18.44 -19.42
N GLU A 50 15.42 -19.67 -18.91
CA GLU A 50 14.76 -20.80 -19.58
C GLU A 50 13.26 -20.56 -19.77
N ILE A 51 12.57 -19.98 -18.79
CA ILE A 51 11.15 -19.60 -18.90
C ILE A 51 10.96 -18.59 -20.04
N LEU A 52 11.78 -17.52 -20.07
CA LEU A 52 11.65 -16.45 -21.07
C LEU A 52 12.00 -16.92 -22.49
N MET A 53 12.90 -17.89 -22.61
CA MET A 53 13.34 -18.42 -23.89
C MET A 53 12.40 -19.48 -24.47
N ASN A 54 11.68 -20.21 -23.61
CA ASN A 54 10.88 -21.36 -24.05
C ASN A 54 9.37 -21.17 -23.87
N SER A 55 8.92 -19.93 -23.55
CA SER A 55 7.50 -19.61 -23.44
C SER A 55 7.17 -18.19 -23.91
N ASN A 56 5.88 -17.92 -24.09
CA ASN A 56 5.36 -16.58 -24.36
C ASN A 56 5.19 -15.71 -23.10
N ALA A 57 5.76 -16.12 -21.95
CA ALA A 57 5.80 -15.30 -20.76
C ALA A 57 6.68 -14.06 -20.97
N THR A 58 6.21 -12.90 -20.57
CA THR A 58 6.94 -11.64 -20.75
C THR A 58 7.22 -10.94 -19.43
N PRO A 59 8.42 -10.36 -19.25
CA PRO A 59 8.75 -9.66 -18.01
C PRO A 59 8.06 -8.30 -17.97
N ILE A 60 7.49 -7.98 -16.80
CA ILE A 60 6.68 -6.79 -16.58
C ILE A 60 7.25 -5.91 -15.45
N ARG A 61 7.16 -4.61 -15.61
CA ARG A 61 7.60 -3.62 -14.62
C ARG A 61 6.52 -2.58 -14.39
N CYS A 62 6.21 -2.31 -13.12
CA CYS A 62 5.31 -1.22 -12.76
C CYS A 62 6.02 0.13 -12.90
N ARG A 63 5.37 1.10 -13.54
CA ARG A 63 5.82 2.49 -13.56
C ARG A 63 4.73 3.44 -13.08
N GLY A 64 5.15 4.40 -12.25
CA GLY A 64 4.22 5.39 -11.69
C GLY A 64 3.10 4.81 -10.81
N GLY A 65 3.11 3.51 -10.53
CA GLY A 65 2.10 2.81 -9.74
C GLY A 65 0.86 2.37 -10.53
N VAL A 66 0.70 2.80 -11.78
CA VAL A 66 -0.51 2.59 -12.59
C VAL A 66 -0.16 1.92 -13.91
N GLY A 67 0.83 2.46 -14.64
CA GLY A 67 1.21 1.96 -15.95
C GLY A 67 2.21 0.80 -15.92
N TYR A 68 2.39 0.21 -17.07
CA TYR A 68 3.30 -0.89 -17.34
C TYR A 68 4.49 -0.41 -18.17
N ALA A 69 5.66 -0.99 -17.96
CA ALA A 69 6.83 -0.59 -18.71
C ALA A 69 7.60 -1.83 -19.17
N CYS A 70 8.14 -1.74 -20.39
CA CYS A 70 9.01 -2.76 -20.93
C CYS A 70 10.27 -2.92 -20.04
N CYS A 71 10.72 -4.15 -19.89
CA CYS A 71 11.92 -4.46 -19.12
C CYS A 71 13.20 -4.37 -19.96
N PHE A 72 13.07 -4.26 -21.26
CA PHE A 72 14.17 -4.25 -22.23
C PHE A 72 14.43 -2.86 -22.82
N CYS A 73 13.39 -2.04 -22.98
CA CYS A 73 13.50 -0.67 -23.47
C CYS A 73 12.84 0.34 -22.51
N ALA A 74 12.76 1.62 -22.92
CA ALA A 74 12.18 2.70 -22.10
C ALA A 74 10.67 2.89 -22.28
N GLU A 75 10.05 2.14 -23.20
CA GLU A 75 8.64 2.29 -23.56
C GLU A 75 7.68 1.91 -22.44
N GLN A 76 6.54 2.58 -22.42
CA GLN A 76 5.51 2.46 -21.41
C GLN A 76 4.16 2.27 -22.06
N PHE A 77 3.34 1.43 -21.44
CA PHE A 77 2.05 1.03 -21.95
C PHE A 77 0.98 1.22 -20.87
N PRO A 78 -0.21 1.74 -21.23
CA PRO A 78 -1.35 1.76 -20.33
C PRO A 78 -1.93 0.36 -20.10
N ASP A 79 -1.91 -0.49 -21.14
CA ASP A 79 -2.47 -1.84 -21.11
C ASP A 79 -1.36 -2.91 -21.05
N PRO A 80 -1.51 -3.95 -20.23
CA PRO A 80 -0.54 -5.05 -20.17
C PRO A 80 -0.53 -5.90 -21.45
N ALA A 81 -1.64 -6.00 -22.19
CA ALA A 81 -1.71 -6.73 -23.46
C ALA A 81 -0.83 -6.07 -24.52
N ASP A 82 -0.87 -4.73 -24.63
CA ASP A 82 -0.01 -3.97 -25.54
C ASP A 82 1.48 -4.13 -25.17
N LEU A 83 1.80 -4.09 -23.86
CA LEU A 83 3.15 -4.36 -23.41
C LEU A 83 3.60 -5.79 -23.79
N LYS A 84 2.74 -6.79 -23.65
CA LYS A 84 3.06 -8.18 -23.98
C LYS A 84 3.33 -8.32 -25.47
N LYS A 85 2.45 -7.77 -26.32
CA LYS A 85 2.59 -7.74 -27.78
C LYS A 85 3.92 -7.07 -28.17
N HIS A 86 4.17 -5.85 -27.69
CA HIS A 86 5.44 -5.15 -27.91
C HIS A 86 6.65 -5.99 -27.50
N THR A 87 6.60 -6.61 -26.32
CA THR A 87 7.74 -7.40 -25.83
C THR A 87 8.05 -8.61 -26.70
N ILE A 88 7.02 -9.24 -27.25
CA ILE A 88 7.19 -10.40 -28.15
C ILE A 88 7.70 -9.97 -29.53
N GLU A 89 7.15 -8.90 -30.09
CA GLU A 89 7.43 -8.45 -31.46
C GLU A 89 8.72 -7.63 -31.59
N SER A 90 9.07 -6.82 -30.59
CA SER A 90 10.18 -5.86 -30.67
C SER A 90 11.48 -6.32 -30.05
N HIS A 91 11.51 -7.45 -29.34
CA HIS A 91 12.70 -7.92 -28.64
C HIS A 91 13.09 -9.35 -29.03
N ASP A 92 14.32 -9.50 -29.55
CA ASP A 92 14.89 -10.75 -30.00
C ASP A 92 15.33 -11.66 -28.82
N GLU A 93 15.70 -12.88 -29.15
CA GLU A 93 16.19 -13.89 -28.20
C GLU A 93 17.45 -13.41 -27.46
N LYS A 94 18.36 -12.73 -28.17
CA LYS A 94 19.59 -12.18 -27.55
C LYS A 94 19.29 -11.19 -26.44
N THR A 95 18.27 -10.38 -26.61
CA THR A 95 17.79 -9.44 -25.59
C THR A 95 17.20 -10.18 -24.40
N LYS A 96 16.41 -11.23 -24.63
CA LYS A 96 15.83 -12.09 -23.58
C LYS A 96 16.91 -12.81 -22.75
N LEU A 97 17.93 -13.38 -23.42
CA LEU A 97 19.09 -14.01 -22.77
C LEU A 97 19.83 -13.05 -21.83
N ASN A 98 19.93 -11.77 -22.22
CA ASN A 98 20.57 -10.74 -21.43
C ASN A 98 19.68 -10.14 -20.32
N PHE A 99 18.42 -10.60 -20.17
CA PHE A 99 17.46 -10.06 -19.20
C PHE A 99 17.99 -9.94 -17.79
N MET A 100 18.76 -10.93 -17.34
CA MET A 100 19.33 -10.98 -15.99
C MET A 100 20.69 -10.30 -15.86
N LYS A 101 21.28 -9.80 -16.97
CA LYS A 101 22.59 -9.13 -16.94
C LYS A 101 22.52 -7.83 -16.14
N GLY A 102 23.46 -7.63 -15.22
CA GLY A 102 23.52 -6.44 -14.35
C GLY A 102 22.47 -6.39 -13.23
N LYS A 103 21.57 -7.37 -13.11
CA LYS A 103 20.59 -7.43 -12.00
C LYS A 103 21.18 -8.16 -10.79
N ASP A 104 21.04 -7.53 -9.62
CA ASP A 104 21.38 -8.18 -8.33
C ASP A 104 20.25 -9.15 -7.96
N ILE A 105 20.42 -10.41 -8.29
CA ILE A 105 19.44 -11.48 -8.04
C ILE A 105 19.09 -11.65 -6.55
N ARG A 106 19.92 -11.18 -5.62
CA ARG A 106 19.63 -11.20 -4.18
C ARG A 106 18.43 -10.31 -3.82
N LYS A 107 18.23 -9.21 -4.56
CA LYS A 107 17.17 -8.22 -4.36
C LYS A 107 16.09 -8.31 -5.43
N PHE A 108 16.45 -8.87 -6.59
CA PHE A 108 15.58 -8.94 -7.74
C PHE A 108 14.76 -10.22 -7.75
N TYR A 109 13.50 -10.11 -8.10
CA TYR A 109 12.62 -11.22 -8.50
C TYR A 109 11.90 -10.84 -9.78
N ALA A 110 11.73 -11.82 -10.67
CA ALA A 110 11.08 -11.62 -11.95
C ALA A 110 9.56 -11.52 -11.75
N LYS A 111 8.94 -10.56 -12.41
CA LYS A 111 7.50 -10.42 -12.54
C LYS A 111 7.15 -10.76 -13.96
N LEU A 112 6.38 -11.81 -14.17
CA LEU A 112 6.07 -12.32 -15.48
C LEU A 112 4.57 -12.23 -15.76
N ASP A 113 4.21 -11.70 -16.92
CA ASP A 113 2.88 -11.83 -17.47
C ASP A 113 2.76 -13.21 -18.13
N ILE A 114 1.92 -14.05 -17.56
CA ILE A 114 1.62 -15.41 -18.02
C ILE A 114 0.21 -15.53 -18.64
N THR A 115 -0.39 -14.42 -19.07
CA THR A 115 -1.68 -14.42 -19.76
C THR A 115 -1.57 -15.26 -21.03
N ASN A 116 -2.51 -16.20 -21.23
CA ASN A 116 -2.48 -17.16 -22.37
C ASN A 116 -1.11 -17.85 -22.50
N LEU A 117 -0.58 -18.37 -21.38
CA LEU A 117 0.73 -18.99 -21.34
C LEU A 117 0.82 -20.20 -22.27
N LYS A 118 1.86 -20.20 -23.12
CA LYS A 118 2.16 -21.29 -24.08
C LYS A 118 3.63 -21.61 -24.07
N CYS A 119 3.94 -22.89 -24.24
CA CYS A 119 5.27 -23.34 -24.62
C CYS A 119 5.52 -22.99 -26.10
N ILE A 120 6.65 -22.35 -26.42
CA ILE A 120 6.96 -22.00 -27.81
C ILE A 120 7.59 -23.16 -28.59
N ILE A 121 8.00 -24.24 -27.92
CA ILE A 121 8.62 -25.41 -28.55
C ILE A 121 7.54 -26.33 -29.15
N CYS A 122 6.48 -26.62 -28.39
CA CYS A 122 5.40 -27.53 -28.80
C CYS A 122 4.03 -26.87 -28.92
N HIS A 123 3.94 -25.55 -28.68
CA HIS A 123 2.73 -24.73 -28.74
C HIS A 123 1.63 -25.14 -27.77
N SER A 124 1.90 -26.01 -26.80
CA SER A 124 0.94 -26.43 -25.76
C SER A 124 0.52 -25.24 -24.91
N SER A 125 -0.78 -25.12 -24.64
CA SER A 125 -1.33 -24.15 -23.70
C SER A 125 -1.15 -24.66 -22.26
N ILE A 126 -0.70 -23.80 -21.38
CA ILE A 126 -0.34 -24.15 -19.99
C ILE A 126 -0.94 -23.13 -19.04
N ASP A 127 -1.58 -23.60 -17.95
CA ASP A 127 -2.35 -22.70 -17.06
C ASP A 127 -1.50 -21.96 -16.05
N THR A 128 -0.42 -22.58 -15.54
CA THR A 128 0.38 -22.04 -14.43
C THR A 128 1.87 -22.10 -14.74
N LEU A 129 2.62 -21.26 -14.03
CA LEU A 129 4.07 -21.22 -14.16
C LEU A 129 4.73 -22.52 -13.68
N GLU A 130 4.18 -23.13 -12.63
CA GLU A 130 4.67 -24.40 -12.08
C GLU A 130 4.52 -25.52 -13.10
N LYS A 131 3.34 -25.63 -13.73
CA LYS A 131 3.11 -26.60 -14.82
C LYS A 131 4.05 -26.35 -16.02
N LEU A 132 4.37 -25.09 -16.33
CA LEU A 132 5.35 -24.78 -17.39
C LEU A 132 6.75 -25.28 -17.03
N ILE A 133 7.19 -25.08 -15.79
CA ILE A 133 8.51 -25.55 -15.32
C ILE A 133 8.59 -27.06 -15.42
N ASP A 134 7.56 -27.77 -14.96
CA ASP A 134 7.50 -29.23 -15.03
C ASP A 134 7.44 -29.71 -16.48
N HIS A 135 6.65 -29.09 -17.34
CA HIS A 135 6.57 -29.38 -18.77
C HIS A 135 7.91 -29.21 -19.47
N LEU A 136 8.61 -28.09 -19.25
CA LEU A 136 9.93 -27.86 -19.83
C LEU A 136 10.96 -28.90 -19.37
N LYS A 137 10.89 -29.32 -18.11
CA LYS A 137 11.79 -30.34 -17.53
C LYS A 137 11.51 -31.74 -18.03
N ILE A 138 10.23 -32.15 -18.05
CA ILE A 138 9.83 -33.54 -18.37
C ILE A 138 9.76 -33.75 -19.89
N VAL A 139 9.06 -32.89 -20.61
CA VAL A 139 8.81 -33.06 -22.04
C VAL A 139 10.01 -32.63 -22.90
N HIS A 140 10.56 -31.45 -22.60
CA HIS A 140 11.63 -30.89 -23.44
C HIS A 140 13.06 -31.10 -22.87
N LYS A 141 13.18 -31.82 -21.74
CA LYS A 141 14.47 -32.14 -21.09
C LYS A 141 15.33 -30.89 -20.81
N LYS A 142 14.69 -29.72 -20.60
CA LYS A 142 15.40 -28.49 -20.27
C LYS A 142 15.90 -28.51 -18.85
N THR A 143 17.01 -27.83 -18.60
CA THR A 143 17.60 -27.73 -17.26
C THR A 143 16.78 -26.78 -16.38
N MET A 144 15.84 -27.33 -15.62
CA MET A 144 14.98 -26.60 -14.68
C MET A 144 15.25 -27.07 -13.25
N PHE A 145 15.51 -26.13 -12.36
CA PHE A 145 15.76 -26.38 -10.94
C PHE A 145 14.48 -26.19 -10.15
N THR A 146 13.95 -27.26 -9.56
CA THR A 146 12.71 -27.28 -8.78
C THR A 146 12.95 -27.41 -7.28
N ASP A 147 14.20 -27.64 -6.87
CA ASP A 147 14.66 -27.80 -5.49
C ASP A 147 14.91 -26.47 -4.75
N ILE A 148 14.58 -25.35 -5.38
CA ILE A 148 14.85 -24.00 -4.88
C ILE A 148 13.57 -23.18 -4.66
N LYS A 149 13.65 -22.15 -3.81
CA LYS A 149 12.59 -21.15 -3.66
C LYS A 149 12.56 -20.27 -4.90
N ASN A 150 11.52 -20.40 -5.72
CA ASN A 150 11.39 -19.67 -6.99
C ASN A 150 11.25 -18.16 -6.76
N GLN A 151 12.07 -17.37 -7.47
CA GLN A 151 12.06 -15.91 -7.43
C GLN A 151 11.28 -15.31 -8.62
N VAL A 152 10.19 -15.94 -8.99
CA VAL A 152 9.27 -15.46 -10.03
C VAL A 152 7.89 -15.26 -9.44
N VAL A 153 7.27 -14.13 -9.76
CA VAL A 153 5.88 -13.83 -9.41
C VAL A 153 5.09 -13.66 -10.70
N PRO A 154 4.20 -14.60 -11.03
CA PRO A 154 3.38 -14.53 -12.23
C PRO A 154 2.17 -13.60 -12.04
N PHE A 155 1.69 -13.05 -13.16
CA PHE A 155 0.48 -12.24 -13.28
C PHE A 155 -0.32 -12.72 -14.47
N LYS A 156 -1.65 -12.70 -14.37
CA LYS A 156 -2.59 -12.90 -15.47
C LYS A 156 -3.49 -11.68 -15.60
N PHE A 157 -3.75 -11.28 -16.83
CA PHE A 157 -4.59 -10.14 -17.19
C PHE A 157 -5.73 -10.60 -18.09
N ASP A 158 -6.46 -11.63 -17.65
CA ASP A 158 -7.52 -12.30 -18.42
C ASP A 158 -8.87 -11.56 -18.33
N SER A 159 -8.98 -10.52 -17.48
CA SER A 159 -10.22 -9.78 -17.29
C SER A 159 -10.00 -8.29 -17.45
N GLU A 160 -11.07 -7.55 -17.80
CA GLU A 160 -11.07 -6.08 -17.85
C GLU A 160 -10.67 -5.44 -16.49
N ARG A 161 -10.83 -6.19 -15.41
CA ARG A 161 -10.48 -5.74 -14.06
C ARG A 161 -9.15 -6.32 -13.64
N LEU A 162 -8.31 -5.46 -13.06
CA LEU A 162 -7.04 -5.90 -12.48
C LEU A 162 -7.30 -6.76 -11.24
N ALA A 163 -7.25 -8.07 -11.39
CA ALA A 163 -7.54 -9.03 -10.32
C ALA A 163 -6.34 -9.95 -10.03
N CYS A 164 -6.28 -10.45 -8.79
CA CYS A 164 -5.37 -11.54 -8.44
C CYS A 164 -5.93 -12.85 -8.99
N PHE A 165 -5.20 -13.54 -9.86
CA PHE A 165 -5.66 -14.80 -10.47
C PHE A 165 -5.70 -15.99 -9.50
N ILE A 166 -5.17 -15.83 -8.26
CA ILE A 166 -5.17 -16.87 -7.23
C ILE A 166 -6.39 -16.75 -6.30
N CYS A 167 -6.69 -15.53 -5.81
CA CYS A 167 -7.79 -15.30 -4.86
C CYS A 167 -8.90 -14.39 -5.40
N MET A 168 -8.83 -14.01 -6.68
CA MET A 168 -9.83 -13.21 -7.41
C MET A 168 -10.12 -11.82 -6.82
N ASN A 169 -9.33 -11.36 -5.85
CA ASN A 169 -9.44 -10.01 -5.31
C ASN A 169 -9.09 -8.95 -6.37
N VAL A 170 -9.95 -7.95 -6.50
CA VAL A 170 -9.81 -6.87 -7.50
C VAL A 170 -9.01 -5.69 -6.95
N TYR A 171 -8.15 -5.13 -7.77
CA TYR A 171 -7.27 -3.99 -7.45
C TYR A 171 -7.43 -2.89 -8.49
N HIS A 172 -7.18 -1.64 -8.08
CA HIS A 172 -7.28 -0.48 -8.98
C HIS A 172 -5.93 0.00 -9.52
N LYS A 173 -4.82 -0.53 -8.97
CA LYS A 173 -3.46 -0.16 -9.38
C LYS A 173 -2.58 -1.40 -9.39
N PHE A 174 -1.78 -1.53 -10.44
CA PHE A 174 -0.86 -2.67 -10.55
C PHE A 174 0.11 -2.75 -9.36
N LYS A 175 0.52 -1.61 -8.81
CA LYS A 175 1.35 -1.59 -7.60
C LYS A 175 0.68 -2.27 -6.41
N THR A 176 -0.62 -2.08 -6.21
CA THR A 176 -1.34 -2.71 -5.10
C THR A 176 -1.54 -4.21 -5.30
N LEU A 177 -1.78 -4.64 -6.54
CA LEU A 177 -1.78 -6.06 -6.88
C LEU A 177 -0.40 -6.68 -6.64
N LEU A 178 0.69 -6.01 -7.07
CA LEU A 178 2.05 -6.46 -6.86
C LEU A 178 2.41 -6.63 -5.36
N GLU A 179 1.97 -5.70 -4.52
CA GLU A 179 2.14 -5.80 -3.06
C GLU A 179 1.31 -6.94 -2.47
N HIS A 180 0.10 -7.16 -2.97
CA HIS A 180 -0.77 -8.27 -2.56
C HIS A 180 -0.17 -9.65 -2.92
N MET A 181 0.48 -9.78 -4.07
CA MET A 181 1.06 -11.07 -4.49
C MET A 181 2.09 -11.63 -3.48
N ASN A 182 2.67 -10.78 -2.62
CA ASN A 182 3.51 -11.26 -1.52
C ASN A 182 2.76 -12.12 -0.47
N ILE A 183 1.43 -12.10 -0.48
CA ILE A 183 0.61 -12.99 0.38
C ILE A 183 0.64 -14.43 -0.13
N HIS A 184 0.75 -14.61 -1.45
CA HIS A 184 0.77 -15.92 -2.10
C HIS A 184 2.21 -16.45 -2.27
N TYR A 185 3.17 -15.58 -2.56
CA TYR A 185 4.58 -15.95 -2.81
C TYR A 185 5.45 -15.61 -1.58
N ARG A 186 5.30 -16.41 -0.51
CA ARG A 186 5.92 -16.23 0.81
C ARG A 186 7.18 -17.09 0.98
N ASN A 187 8.18 -16.90 0.14
CA ASN A 187 9.44 -17.64 0.23
C ASN A 187 10.18 -17.43 1.56
N PHE A 188 10.05 -16.22 2.10
CA PHE A 188 10.66 -15.79 3.37
C PHE A 188 9.62 -15.08 4.22
N ILE A 189 9.52 -15.44 5.49
CA ILE A 189 8.48 -14.95 6.39
C ILE A 189 9.14 -14.16 7.53
N CYS A 190 8.55 -13.03 7.90
CA CYS A 190 8.96 -12.25 9.06
C CYS A 190 8.42 -12.90 10.33
N GLU A 191 9.28 -13.32 11.25
CA GLU A 191 8.90 -13.95 12.51
C GLU A 191 8.17 -13.00 13.48
N VAL A 192 8.32 -11.67 13.28
CA VAL A 192 7.70 -10.67 14.17
C VAL A 192 6.26 -10.34 13.78
N CYS A 193 5.92 -10.30 12.47
CA CYS A 193 4.62 -9.84 12.00
C CYS A 193 4.00 -10.75 10.93
N ASP A 194 4.59 -11.91 10.68
CA ASP A 194 4.16 -12.91 9.71
C ASP A 194 4.03 -12.40 8.25
N ALA A 195 4.66 -11.26 7.92
CA ALA A 195 4.68 -10.74 6.55
C ALA A 195 5.56 -11.60 5.64
N GLY A 196 5.03 -11.98 4.46
CA GLY A 196 5.74 -12.78 3.46
C GLY A 196 6.55 -11.94 2.47
N PHE A 197 7.67 -12.48 1.99
CA PHE A 197 8.55 -11.84 1.00
C PHE A 197 9.10 -12.85 0.00
N VAL A 198 9.27 -12.43 -1.24
CA VAL A 198 9.81 -13.27 -2.31
C VAL A 198 11.33 -13.45 -2.18
N THR A 199 12.05 -12.41 -1.73
CA THR A 199 13.52 -12.46 -1.57
C THR A 199 13.94 -12.24 -0.12
N ARG A 200 15.07 -12.86 0.26
CA ARG A 200 15.66 -12.67 1.60
C ARG A 200 16.05 -11.21 1.86
N ALA A 201 16.53 -10.50 0.84
CA ALA A 201 16.91 -9.09 0.98
C ALA A 201 15.69 -8.20 1.30
N ASN A 202 14.51 -8.49 0.70
CA ASN A 202 13.28 -7.76 1.03
C ASN A 202 12.84 -8.04 2.48
N LEU A 203 12.96 -9.28 2.96
CA LEU A 203 12.71 -9.62 4.36
C LEU A 203 13.67 -8.86 5.29
N THR A 204 14.99 -8.87 5.01
CA THR A 204 15.98 -8.15 5.82
C THR A 204 15.69 -6.65 5.89
N GLN A 205 15.36 -6.03 4.76
CA GLN A 205 14.97 -4.62 4.71
C GLN A 205 13.68 -4.33 5.48
N HIS A 206 12.71 -5.26 5.44
CA HIS A 206 11.49 -5.16 6.24
C HIS A 206 11.77 -5.31 7.74
N ALA A 207 12.62 -6.26 8.14
CA ALA A 207 12.98 -6.51 9.55
C ALA A 207 13.54 -5.26 10.25
N GLU A 208 14.22 -4.36 9.52
CA GLU A 208 14.65 -3.07 10.05
C GLU A 208 13.48 -2.19 10.57
N SER A 209 12.25 -2.43 10.09
CA SER A 209 11.07 -1.68 10.56
C SER A 209 10.61 -2.09 11.97
N HIS A 210 11.05 -3.22 12.47
CA HIS A 210 10.76 -3.70 13.82
C HIS A 210 11.80 -3.27 14.84
N ILE A 211 12.96 -2.74 14.39
CA ILE A 211 14.00 -2.22 15.28
C ILE A 211 13.55 -0.83 15.73
N LEU A 212 13.14 -0.75 17.00
CA LEU A 212 12.80 0.51 17.66
C LEU A 212 14.04 1.17 18.22
N GLY A 213 14.12 2.49 18.12
CA GLY A 213 15.23 3.27 18.65
C GLY A 213 15.00 4.78 18.45
N SER A 214 15.97 5.57 18.79
CA SER A 214 15.96 7.02 18.59
C SER A 214 16.83 7.37 17.39
N PHE A 215 16.20 7.66 16.25
CA PHE A 215 16.89 7.96 14.99
C PHE A 215 16.70 9.44 14.64
N LYS A 216 17.71 10.27 14.98
CA LYS A 216 17.70 11.70 14.70
C LYS A 216 17.91 11.94 13.19
N CYS A 217 17.15 12.86 12.60
CA CYS A 217 17.39 13.34 11.24
C CYS A 217 18.73 14.10 11.17
N ASP A 218 19.50 13.89 10.09
CA ASP A 218 20.79 14.54 9.92
C ASP A 218 20.67 16.02 9.52
N HIS A 219 19.48 16.45 9.07
CA HIS A 219 19.24 17.78 8.52
C HIS A 219 18.25 18.64 9.35
N CYS A 220 17.59 18.07 10.36
CA CYS A 220 16.64 18.80 11.21
C CYS A 220 16.51 18.14 12.60
N PRO A 221 15.95 18.83 13.62
CA PRO A 221 15.87 18.28 15.00
C PRO A 221 14.85 17.16 15.19
N LYS A 222 14.20 16.65 14.15
CA LYS A 222 13.20 15.59 14.27
C LYS A 222 13.83 14.25 14.57
N ILE A 223 13.20 13.52 15.49
CA ILE A 223 13.59 12.17 15.92
C ILE A 223 12.49 11.18 15.51
N PHE A 224 12.91 10.02 15.08
CA PHE A 224 12.02 8.93 14.61
C PHE A 224 12.28 7.67 15.42
N ASP A 225 11.25 6.87 15.61
CA ASP A 225 11.29 5.60 16.33
C ASP A 225 11.91 4.45 15.51
N THR A 226 12.04 4.61 14.17
CA THR A 226 12.68 3.63 13.29
C THR A 226 13.56 4.29 12.24
N ALA A 227 14.66 3.62 11.86
CA ALA A 227 15.56 4.05 10.80
C ALA A 227 14.83 4.23 9.45
N ARG A 228 13.81 3.40 9.18
CA ARG A 228 12.97 3.50 7.98
C ARG A 228 12.20 4.81 7.92
N LYS A 229 11.59 5.25 9.04
CA LYS A 229 10.85 6.53 9.10
C LYS A 229 11.80 7.72 8.94
N LYS A 230 13.00 7.67 9.56
CA LYS A 230 14.06 8.67 9.35
C LYS A 230 14.41 8.79 7.86
N ARG A 231 14.82 7.70 7.21
CA ARG A 231 15.18 7.68 5.78
C ARG A 231 14.06 8.18 4.87
N SER A 232 12.81 7.80 5.17
CA SER A 232 11.65 8.28 4.41
C SER A 232 11.45 9.79 4.57
N HIS A 233 11.61 10.32 5.77
CA HIS A 233 11.53 11.75 6.05
C HIS A 233 12.65 12.53 5.32
N GLU A 234 13.89 12.09 5.43
CA GLU A 234 15.04 12.74 4.78
C GLU A 234 14.86 12.80 3.26
N LYS A 235 14.43 11.67 2.67
CA LYS A 235 14.15 11.60 1.24
C LYS A 235 13.02 12.54 0.79
N CYS A 236 11.96 12.65 1.58
CA CYS A 236 10.79 13.46 1.21
C CYS A 236 10.97 14.95 1.49
N VAL A 237 11.72 15.31 2.55
CA VAL A 237 11.79 16.68 3.05
C VAL A 237 13.10 17.37 2.64
N HIS A 238 14.22 16.67 2.74
CA HIS A 238 15.54 17.29 2.57
C HIS A 238 16.18 17.01 1.21
N THR A 239 16.05 15.80 0.68
CA THR A 239 16.66 15.47 -0.62
C THR A 239 15.80 15.96 -1.80
N HIS A 240 14.55 16.41 -1.56
CA HIS A 240 13.62 16.93 -2.57
C HIS A 240 13.72 16.17 -3.89
N SER A 241 13.73 14.83 -3.82
CA SER A 241 13.78 14.06 -5.06
C SER A 241 12.47 14.28 -5.80
N ASP A 242 12.47 15.14 -6.82
CA ASP A 242 11.38 15.45 -7.75
C ASP A 242 10.84 14.19 -8.44
N THR A 243 11.36 13.02 -8.06
CA THR A 243 11.12 11.74 -8.69
C THR A 243 10.07 10.88 -7.99
N LEU A 244 9.48 11.34 -6.87
CA LEU A 244 8.59 10.50 -6.05
C LEU A 244 7.29 10.15 -6.75
N ASN A 245 6.72 11.08 -7.53
CA ASN A 245 5.43 10.92 -8.20
C ASN A 245 5.59 11.03 -9.71
N LYS A 246 6.20 10.03 -10.36
CA LYS A 246 6.31 9.97 -11.83
C LYS A 246 4.96 9.62 -12.45
N CYS A 247 4.63 10.25 -13.59
CA CYS A 247 3.56 9.77 -14.45
C CYS A 247 3.91 8.36 -14.96
N GLY A 248 2.91 7.48 -15.07
CA GLY A 248 3.07 6.13 -15.60
C GLY A 248 3.00 6.08 -17.13
N TYR A 249 2.52 7.16 -17.77
CA TYR A 249 2.20 7.22 -19.19
C TYR A 249 3.06 8.22 -19.97
N CYS A 250 3.65 9.21 -19.29
CA CYS A 250 4.57 10.17 -19.89
C CYS A 250 5.80 10.40 -18.99
N SER A 251 6.73 11.27 -19.43
CA SER A 251 7.97 11.56 -18.72
C SER A 251 7.80 12.51 -17.52
N GLU A 252 6.62 13.08 -17.32
CA GLU A 252 6.38 14.09 -16.29
C GLU A 252 6.50 13.56 -14.86
N LYS A 253 6.92 14.45 -13.96
CA LYS A 253 7.19 14.17 -12.55
C LYS A 253 6.55 15.24 -11.68
N PHE A 254 5.98 14.84 -10.57
CA PHE A 254 5.23 15.73 -9.68
C PHE A 254 5.76 15.65 -8.24
N LYS A 255 5.84 16.79 -7.56
CA LYS A 255 6.14 16.85 -6.11
C LYS A 255 4.98 16.33 -5.28
N ASP A 256 3.75 16.63 -5.71
CA ASP A 256 2.52 16.27 -5.02
C ASP A 256 1.73 15.22 -5.79
N TYR A 257 1.23 14.22 -5.05
CA TYR A 257 0.40 13.17 -5.59
C TYR A 257 -0.92 13.70 -6.19
N ARG A 258 -1.51 14.75 -5.61
CA ARG A 258 -2.73 15.38 -6.13
C ARG A 258 -2.51 16.01 -7.51
N LYS A 259 -1.35 16.66 -7.72
CA LYS A 259 -0.99 17.21 -9.03
C LYS A 259 -0.82 16.11 -10.07
N LYS A 260 -0.21 14.98 -9.68
CA LYS A 260 -0.13 13.80 -10.54
C LYS A 260 -1.53 13.25 -10.89
N GLU A 261 -2.44 13.12 -9.91
CA GLU A 261 -3.81 12.63 -10.17
C GLU A 261 -4.54 13.55 -11.15
N ARG A 262 -4.44 14.86 -10.95
CA ARG A 262 -5.04 15.84 -11.87
C ARG A 262 -4.49 15.68 -13.28
N HIS A 263 -3.17 15.61 -13.43
CA HIS A 263 -2.52 15.38 -14.71
C HIS A 263 -2.97 14.06 -15.39
N LEU A 264 -3.16 12.98 -14.64
CA LEU A 264 -3.66 11.71 -15.17
C LEU A 264 -5.07 11.85 -15.75
N ILE A 265 -5.92 12.67 -15.14
CA ILE A 265 -7.28 12.94 -15.63
C ILE A 265 -7.23 13.87 -16.83
N GLU A 266 -6.51 14.99 -16.74
CA GLU A 266 -6.52 16.07 -17.76
C GLU A 266 -5.78 15.69 -19.05
N VAL A 267 -4.64 14.98 -18.92
CA VAL A 267 -3.76 14.67 -20.07
C VAL A 267 -4.01 13.27 -20.61
N HIS A 268 -4.29 12.31 -19.74
CA HIS A 268 -4.41 10.89 -20.13
C HIS A 268 -5.86 10.38 -20.08
N GLY A 269 -6.83 11.20 -19.67
CA GLY A 269 -8.24 10.80 -19.58
C GLY A 269 -8.53 9.70 -18.54
N ILE A 270 -7.54 9.40 -17.66
CA ILE A 270 -7.63 8.27 -16.75
C ILE A 270 -8.36 8.68 -15.49
N ASN A 271 -9.62 8.32 -15.42
CA ASN A 271 -10.44 8.52 -14.24
C ASN A 271 -10.39 7.29 -13.33
N ASN A 272 -9.57 7.35 -12.29
CA ASN A 272 -9.44 6.28 -11.28
C ASN A 272 -10.54 6.36 -10.21
N ASN A 273 -11.76 6.70 -10.58
CA ASN A 273 -12.86 6.75 -9.64
C ASN A 273 -13.19 5.35 -9.11
N LEU A 274 -13.01 5.18 -7.82
CA LEU A 274 -13.26 3.94 -7.10
C LEU A 274 -14.74 3.91 -6.69
N LYS A 275 -15.55 3.09 -7.32
CA LYS A 275 -16.94 2.87 -6.89
C LYS A 275 -16.97 1.98 -5.67
N CYS A 276 -17.78 2.33 -4.68
CA CYS A 276 -18.10 1.44 -3.58
C CYS A 276 -19.00 0.31 -4.10
N GLN A 277 -18.68 -0.93 -3.74
CA GLN A 277 -19.50 -2.08 -4.16
C GLN A 277 -20.81 -2.21 -3.38
N ALA A 278 -20.87 -1.62 -2.18
CA ALA A 278 -22.03 -1.70 -1.29
C ALA A 278 -22.92 -0.45 -1.33
N CYS A 279 -22.47 0.63 -1.98
CA CYS A 279 -23.28 1.83 -2.25
C CYS A 279 -22.72 2.57 -3.46
N GLU A 280 -23.50 3.48 -4.05
CA GLU A 280 -23.15 4.16 -5.30
C GLU A 280 -22.08 5.26 -5.17
N LYS A 281 -21.48 5.43 -3.99
CA LYS A 281 -20.47 6.47 -3.77
C LYS A 281 -19.19 6.16 -4.51
N THR A 282 -18.64 7.19 -5.15
CA THR A 282 -17.36 7.14 -5.85
C THR A 282 -16.30 7.94 -5.09
N PHE A 283 -15.05 7.49 -5.17
CA PHE A 283 -13.90 8.09 -4.47
C PHE A 283 -12.74 8.29 -5.45
N THR A 284 -12.02 9.37 -5.30
CA THR A 284 -10.85 9.68 -6.13
C THR A 284 -9.60 8.93 -5.68
N ASN A 285 -9.54 8.44 -4.43
CA ASN A 285 -8.38 7.73 -3.92
C ASN A 285 -8.74 6.53 -3.04
N GLN A 286 -7.86 5.53 -3.04
CA GLN A 286 -8.03 4.28 -2.30
C GLN A 286 -8.15 4.48 -0.78
N ARG A 287 -7.50 5.50 -0.23
CA ARG A 287 -7.55 5.77 1.22
C ARG A 287 -8.94 6.19 1.66
N GLU A 288 -9.57 7.10 0.92
CA GLU A 288 -10.94 7.57 1.20
C GLU A 288 -11.94 6.43 1.03
N HIS A 289 -11.81 5.64 -0.05
CA HIS A 289 -12.63 4.45 -0.27
C HIS A 289 -12.47 3.44 0.89
N THR A 290 -11.24 3.13 1.31
CA THR A 290 -10.99 2.20 2.43
C THR A 290 -11.58 2.72 3.76
N ILE A 291 -11.44 4.03 4.03
CA ILE A 291 -12.03 4.65 5.22
C ILE A 291 -13.57 4.59 5.17
N HIS A 292 -14.15 4.85 4.01
CA HIS A 292 -15.59 4.73 3.79
C HIS A 292 -16.09 3.31 4.03
N MET A 293 -15.43 2.30 3.43
CA MET A 293 -15.78 0.88 3.62
C MET A 293 -15.73 0.49 5.10
N LYS A 294 -14.65 0.82 5.80
CA LYS A 294 -14.49 0.52 7.23
C LYS A 294 -15.53 1.20 8.11
N ARG A 295 -15.91 2.44 7.79
CA ARG A 295 -16.84 3.21 8.61
C ARG A 295 -18.29 2.84 8.38
N LEU A 296 -18.71 2.63 7.13
CA LEU A 296 -20.13 2.52 6.77
C LEU A 296 -20.60 1.10 6.48
N HIS A 297 -19.71 0.24 5.97
CA HIS A 297 -20.11 -1.11 5.59
C HIS A 297 -19.54 -2.18 6.53
N LEU A 298 -18.28 -2.06 6.94
CA LEU A 298 -17.67 -3.03 7.84
C LEU A 298 -17.84 -2.70 9.32
N MET A 299 -18.28 -1.48 9.66
CA MET A 299 -18.42 -0.99 11.04
C MET A 299 -17.18 -1.29 11.91
N ASP A 300 -15.98 -1.26 11.30
CA ASP A 300 -14.70 -1.65 11.91
C ASP A 300 -14.24 -0.61 12.95
N ARG A 301 -14.74 -0.75 14.19
CA ARG A 301 -14.42 0.12 15.32
C ARG A 301 -13.38 -0.52 16.23
N ARG A 302 -12.09 -0.36 15.90
CA ARG A 302 -10.97 -1.01 16.58
C ARG A 302 -10.47 -0.31 17.84
N HIS A 303 -10.92 0.92 18.09
CA HIS A 303 -10.42 1.71 19.20
C HIS A 303 -11.46 1.77 20.30
N ASN A 304 -11.27 0.98 21.35
CA ASN A 304 -12.20 0.91 22.48
C ASN A 304 -11.82 1.93 23.55
N CYS A 305 -12.79 2.57 24.17
CA CYS A 305 -12.57 3.37 25.36
C CYS A 305 -12.34 2.44 26.56
N THR A 306 -11.39 2.79 27.43
CA THR A 306 -11.11 2.05 28.67
C THR A 306 -12.10 2.38 29.78
N GLU A 307 -12.69 3.58 29.74
CA GLU A 307 -13.56 4.10 30.78
C GLU A 307 -15.06 3.89 30.49
N CYS A 308 -15.41 3.48 29.25
CA CYS A 308 -16.79 3.19 28.87
C CYS A 308 -16.83 2.25 27.66
N ASN A 309 -18.00 1.69 27.36
CA ASN A 309 -18.19 0.71 26.28
C ASN A 309 -18.20 1.33 24.86
N MET A 310 -17.82 2.59 24.69
CA MET A 310 -17.81 3.23 23.39
C MET A 310 -16.60 2.81 22.55
N THR A 311 -16.86 2.52 21.29
CA THR A 311 -15.85 2.13 20.31
C THR A 311 -15.76 3.13 19.16
N PHE A 312 -14.55 3.34 18.61
CA PHE A 312 -14.28 4.38 17.63
C PHE A 312 -13.54 3.83 16.41
N PHE A 313 -13.74 4.48 15.27
CA PHE A 313 -13.07 4.14 14.00
C PHE A 313 -11.60 4.56 13.94
N SER A 314 -11.23 5.61 14.68
CA SER A 314 -9.86 6.10 14.71
C SER A 314 -9.38 6.42 16.12
N SER A 315 -8.07 6.32 16.33
CA SER A 315 -7.41 6.76 17.56
C SER A 315 -7.64 8.25 17.87
N SER A 316 -7.80 9.09 16.83
CA SER A 316 -8.11 10.52 16.99
C SER A 316 -9.52 10.73 17.55
N ASP A 317 -10.51 9.93 17.06
CA ASP A 317 -11.87 9.99 17.58
C ASP A 317 -11.92 9.53 19.03
N LEU A 318 -11.20 8.46 19.39
CA LEU A 318 -11.05 7.99 20.77
C LEU A 318 -10.41 9.05 21.66
N LYS A 319 -9.29 9.66 21.25
CA LYS A 319 -8.63 10.75 22.01
C LYS A 319 -9.57 11.94 22.22
N SER A 320 -10.33 12.29 21.19
CA SER A 320 -11.33 13.37 21.26
C SER A 320 -12.51 13.04 22.19
N HIS A 321 -12.90 11.76 22.27
CA HIS A 321 -13.89 11.27 23.20
C HIS A 321 -13.37 11.25 24.64
N PHE A 322 -12.11 10.83 24.86
CA PHE A 322 -11.50 10.66 26.17
C PHE A 322 -11.48 11.97 26.99
N VAL A 323 -11.52 13.12 26.33
CA VAL A 323 -11.70 14.44 26.96
C VAL A 323 -12.98 14.53 27.81
N LYS A 324 -14.02 13.71 27.51
CA LYS A 324 -15.24 13.66 28.30
C LYS A 324 -15.03 13.02 29.69
N HIS A 325 -14.11 12.06 29.79
CA HIS A 325 -13.77 11.37 31.03
C HIS A 325 -12.79 12.19 31.88
N THR A 326 -11.81 12.79 31.25
CA THR A 326 -10.77 13.58 31.95
C THR A 326 -11.24 14.99 32.32
N GLY A 327 -12.29 15.52 31.68
CA GLY A 327 -12.73 16.89 31.85
C GLY A 327 -11.72 17.96 31.41
N LEU A 328 -10.58 17.57 30.85
CA LEU A 328 -9.48 18.47 30.48
C LEU A 328 -9.90 19.49 29.43
N ARG A 329 -9.84 20.78 29.77
CA ARG A 329 -10.15 21.90 28.88
C ARG A 329 -8.88 22.67 28.54
N LYS A 330 -8.08 22.13 27.56
CA LYS A 330 -6.78 22.70 27.21
C LYS A 330 -6.82 23.90 26.26
N PHE A 331 -7.98 24.23 25.73
CA PHE A 331 -8.12 25.25 24.69
C PHE A 331 -8.92 26.40 25.26
N GLU A 332 -8.24 27.47 25.70
CA GLU A 332 -8.81 28.66 26.25
C GLU A 332 -9.08 29.74 25.21
N CYS A 333 -10.17 30.46 25.33
CA CYS A 333 -10.49 31.62 24.52
C CYS A 333 -9.72 32.83 25.02
N GLU A 334 -8.92 33.47 24.21
CA GLU A 334 -8.11 34.64 24.55
C GLU A 334 -8.96 35.89 24.82
N VAL A 335 -10.24 35.90 24.39
CA VAL A 335 -11.13 37.05 24.54
C VAL A 335 -11.99 36.97 25.80
N CYS A 336 -12.52 35.79 26.16
CA CYS A 336 -13.45 35.64 27.28
C CYS A 336 -13.04 34.57 28.28
N HIS A 337 -11.83 34.01 28.15
CA HIS A 337 -11.20 33.02 29.02
C HIS A 337 -12.01 31.72 29.25
N LYS A 338 -13.04 31.47 28.43
CA LYS A 338 -13.76 30.20 28.44
C LYS A 338 -12.91 29.08 27.88
N ALA A 339 -12.73 27.99 28.63
CA ALA A 339 -11.90 26.86 28.25
C ALA A 339 -12.71 25.70 27.63
N TYR A 340 -12.17 25.10 26.58
CA TYR A 340 -12.80 24.03 25.81
C TYR A 340 -11.90 22.81 25.74
N GLY A 341 -12.49 21.62 25.72
CA GLY A 341 -11.76 20.37 25.61
C GLY A 341 -11.26 20.04 24.16
N ARG A 342 -11.79 20.76 23.15
CA ARG A 342 -11.46 20.50 21.73
C ARG A 342 -11.19 21.82 21.00
N LYS A 343 -10.12 21.84 20.20
CA LYS A 343 -9.76 23.01 19.37
C LYS A 343 -10.87 23.40 18.37
N LYS A 344 -11.64 22.41 17.88
CA LYS A 344 -12.79 22.68 16.99
C LYS A 344 -13.87 23.48 17.71
N THR A 345 -14.22 23.11 18.94
CA THR A 345 -15.24 23.81 19.73
C THR A 345 -14.80 25.23 20.07
N LEU A 346 -13.52 25.44 20.44
CA LEU A 346 -12.97 26.77 20.58
C LEU A 346 -13.09 27.61 19.32
N ARG A 347 -12.73 27.03 18.14
CA ARG A 347 -12.84 27.74 16.86
C ARG A 347 -14.28 28.12 16.52
N GLU A 348 -15.23 27.25 16.83
CA GLU A 348 -16.68 27.55 16.66
C GLU A 348 -17.13 28.64 17.61
N HIS A 349 -16.62 28.65 18.85
CA HIS A 349 -16.88 29.71 19.81
C HIS A 349 -16.25 31.07 19.40
N MET A 350 -15.03 31.08 18.86
CA MET A 350 -14.37 32.32 18.37
C MET A 350 -15.18 33.07 17.32
N ARG A 351 -16.06 32.38 16.60
CA ARG A 351 -16.98 33.02 15.64
C ARG A 351 -17.96 33.98 16.30
N ILE A 352 -18.26 33.79 17.59
CA ILE A 352 -19.13 34.69 18.38
C ILE A 352 -18.42 36.03 18.51
N HIS A 353 -17.15 36.04 18.85
CA HIS A 353 -16.34 37.26 18.97
C HIS A 353 -16.10 37.97 17.66
N ALA A 354 -16.05 37.21 16.55
CA ALA A 354 -15.90 37.73 15.18
C ALA A 354 -17.23 38.13 14.52
N ASP A 355 -18.36 38.00 15.23
CA ASP A 355 -19.74 38.19 14.71
C ASP A 355 -19.99 37.51 13.33
N ASP A 356 -19.37 36.33 13.14
CA ASP A 356 -19.45 35.57 11.89
C ASP A 356 -20.82 34.87 11.78
N ARG A 357 -21.82 35.63 11.30
CA ARG A 357 -23.20 35.15 11.11
C ARG A 357 -23.44 34.53 9.76
N ARG A 358 -22.83 33.40 9.51
CA ARG A 358 -22.87 32.71 8.19
C ARG A 358 -24.14 31.92 7.92
N PHE A 359 -24.97 31.66 8.92
CA PHE A 359 -26.21 30.91 8.76
C PHE A 359 -27.38 31.90 8.66
N LYS A 360 -27.76 32.23 7.43
CA LYS A 360 -28.87 33.15 7.17
C LYS A 360 -30.16 32.37 6.96
N CYS A 361 -31.25 32.90 7.50
CA CYS A 361 -32.58 32.44 7.21
C CYS A 361 -33.04 33.06 5.86
N GLU A 362 -33.42 32.25 4.89
CA GLU A 362 -33.85 32.68 3.57
C GLU A 362 -35.24 33.31 3.60
N TYR A 363 -36.06 33.01 4.63
CA TYR A 363 -37.43 33.53 4.78
C TYR A 363 -37.48 34.91 5.41
N CYS A 364 -36.71 35.17 6.46
CA CYS A 364 -36.78 36.42 7.21
C CYS A 364 -35.47 37.21 7.25
N GLY A 365 -34.41 36.74 6.59
CA GLY A 365 -33.09 37.37 6.54
C GLY A 365 -32.27 37.32 7.83
N GLN A 366 -32.82 36.81 8.93
CA GLN A 366 -32.13 36.75 10.22
C GLN A 366 -30.90 35.82 10.13
N ALA A 367 -29.76 36.28 10.64
CA ALA A 367 -28.50 35.56 10.54
C ALA A 367 -27.97 35.11 11.91
N PHE A 368 -27.37 33.92 11.94
CA PHE A 368 -26.94 33.25 13.16
C PHE A 368 -25.46 32.84 13.06
N VAL A 369 -24.74 32.89 14.18
CA VAL A 369 -23.36 32.41 14.30
C VAL A 369 -23.30 30.87 14.35
N GLN A 370 -24.28 30.24 15.00
CA GLN A 370 -24.29 28.80 15.18
C GLN A 370 -25.43 28.13 14.41
N ARG A 371 -25.11 26.97 13.80
CA ARG A 371 -26.08 26.18 13.03
C ARG A 371 -27.25 25.67 13.87
N CYS A 372 -27.00 25.33 15.16
CA CYS A 372 -28.06 24.90 16.08
C CYS A 372 -29.10 26.01 16.35
N SER A 373 -28.63 27.25 16.51
CA SER A 373 -29.51 28.40 16.70
C SER A 373 -30.34 28.69 15.46
N TRP A 374 -29.71 28.60 14.27
CA TRP A 374 -30.41 28.72 12.98
C TRP A 374 -31.46 27.64 12.83
N ARG A 375 -31.13 26.36 13.10
CA ARG A 375 -32.09 25.25 13.04
C ARG A 375 -33.24 25.41 14.04
N GLY A 376 -32.95 25.87 15.24
CA GLY A 376 -33.98 26.18 16.24
C GLY A 376 -34.94 27.26 15.75
N HIS A 377 -34.41 28.31 15.13
CA HIS A 377 -35.20 29.36 14.49
C HIS A 377 -36.05 28.83 13.33
N MET A 378 -35.49 28.02 12.42
CA MET A 378 -36.23 27.45 11.30
C MET A 378 -37.42 26.61 11.74
N ARG A 379 -37.23 25.78 12.78
CA ARG A 379 -38.32 24.98 13.37
C ARG A 379 -39.37 25.84 14.04
N ALA A 380 -38.94 26.79 14.86
CA ALA A 380 -39.86 27.59 15.69
C ALA A 380 -40.64 28.66 14.91
N LYS A 381 -40.01 29.24 13.83
CA LYS A 381 -40.62 30.35 13.08
C LYS A 381 -41.16 29.94 11.71
N HIS A 382 -40.62 28.87 11.10
CA HIS A 382 -40.97 28.50 9.74
C HIS A 382 -41.46 27.05 9.62
N GLY A 383 -41.52 26.29 10.73
CA GLY A 383 -42.03 24.91 10.74
C GLY A 383 -41.16 23.88 9.97
N GLU A 384 -39.97 24.28 9.49
CA GLU A 384 -39.11 23.40 8.71
C GLU A 384 -38.24 22.47 9.55
N GLN A 385 -38.23 21.20 9.21
CA GLN A 385 -37.25 20.22 9.70
C GLN A 385 -35.99 20.28 8.85
N VAL A 386 -34.96 21.06 9.29
CA VAL A 386 -33.67 21.25 8.60
C VAL A 386 -32.55 20.46 9.27
#